data_6f767bdbf7c00e0af9a55e8ad2c3b29e
#
_entry.id   6f767bdbf7c00e0af9a55e8ad2c3b29e
#
_cell.length_a   1.000
_cell.length_b   1.000
_cell.length_c   1.000
_cell.angle_alpha   90.00
_cell.angle_beta   90.00
_cell.angle_gamma   90.00
#
_symmetry.space_group_name_H-M   'P 1'
#
loop_
_entity.id
_entity.type
_entity.pdbx_description
1 polymer ?
#
loop_
_entity_poly.entity_id
_entity_poly.type
_entity_poly.pdbx_seq_one_letter_code
_entity_poly.pdbx_strand_id
1 'polypeptide(L)'
;LDGLVLVPNCDKIVPGMVMAAVRMDVPAVVCSGGPMLAGTYGGEEVSLSKMFEAVGAYKAGMITEDQLEDCTCNCCPSCGSCSGMYTANSMNCLCEAIGIALPGNGTIPAVYSKRLQLAKHAGMAVMDMVKKGITARQIINERSIRNALTCDMALGCSTNTVLHLLAIAYEAGVPIDLKLFNEISAKTPNLCHLAPAGPTHMPDLYAAGGIPAVQAELAKKGLLDLDVPTVTGKTLGENIKGDRKSTR
;
A
#
# COMPACT_ATOMS: atom_id res chain seq x y z
N LEU A 1 14.92 16.38 15.77
CA LEU A 1 14.73 15.81 14.45
C LEU A 1 13.93 16.79 13.61
N ASP A 2 14.44 17.14 12.42
CA ASP A 2 13.79 18.11 11.52
C ASP A 2 12.90 17.41 10.48
N GLY A 3 13.10 16.10 10.28
CA GLY A 3 12.29 15.29 9.38
C GLY A 3 12.58 13.79 9.53
N LEU A 4 11.69 12.95 8.98
CA LEU A 4 11.73 11.50 9.09
C LEU A 4 11.57 10.83 7.71
N VAL A 5 12.41 9.85 7.41
CA VAL A 5 12.11 8.82 6.43
C VAL A 5 11.84 7.53 7.17
N LEU A 6 10.61 7.02 7.05
CA LEU A 6 10.16 5.82 7.74
C LEU A 6 10.22 4.64 6.77
N VAL A 7 10.93 3.58 7.16
CA VAL A 7 11.17 2.41 6.28
C VAL A 7 10.51 1.15 6.84
N PRO A 8 9.17 1.09 6.91
CA PRO A 8 8.44 -0.10 7.34
C PRO A 8 8.19 -1.06 6.17
N ASN A 9 7.90 -2.33 6.48
CA ASN A 9 7.45 -3.28 5.45
C ASN A 9 6.58 -4.43 5.99
N CYS A 10 5.93 -4.27 7.15
CA CYS A 10 5.09 -5.31 7.74
C CYS A 10 3.79 -4.73 8.31
N ASP A 11 2.81 -5.63 8.61
CA ASP A 11 1.42 -5.28 8.82
C ASP A 11 1.15 -4.32 9.99
N LYS A 12 1.85 -4.43 11.11
CA LYS A 12 1.67 -3.56 12.30
C LYS A 12 2.68 -2.42 12.35
N ILE A 13 3.84 -2.60 11.72
CA ILE A 13 4.91 -1.58 11.75
C ILE A 13 4.52 -0.37 10.90
N VAL A 14 3.84 -0.59 9.76
CA VAL A 14 3.43 0.50 8.86
C VAL A 14 2.49 1.47 9.59
N PRO A 15 1.32 1.05 10.12
CA PRO A 15 0.44 1.96 10.83
C PRO A 15 1.09 2.54 12.10
N GLY A 16 1.89 1.76 12.84
CA GLY A 16 2.59 2.25 14.02
C GLY A 16 3.57 3.39 13.72
N MET A 17 4.34 3.29 12.63
CA MET A 17 5.24 4.36 12.21
C MET A 17 4.49 5.59 11.66
N VAL A 18 3.37 5.40 10.96
CA VAL A 18 2.51 6.52 10.52
C VAL A 18 1.92 7.25 11.72
N MET A 19 1.40 6.52 12.72
CA MET A 19 0.91 7.09 13.98
C MET A 19 2.02 7.89 14.68
N ALA A 20 3.24 7.35 14.74
CA ALA A 20 4.39 8.06 15.34
C ALA A 20 4.71 9.35 14.58
N ALA A 21 4.72 9.34 13.24
CA ALA A 21 4.94 10.54 12.43
C ALA A 21 3.88 11.62 12.70
N VAL A 22 2.61 11.22 12.78
CA VAL A 22 1.49 12.11 13.11
C VAL A 22 1.62 12.68 14.52
N ARG A 23 2.02 11.85 15.49
CA ARG A 23 2.21 12.28 16.89
C ARG A 23 3.35 13.27 17.05
N MET A 24 4.45 13.04 16.32
CA MET A 24 5.60 13.94 16.33
C MET A 24 5.36 15.23 15.54
N ASP A 25 4.46 15.18 14.56
CA ASP A 25 4.09 16.27 13.66
C ASP A 25 5.27 16.99 13.01
N VAL A 26 6.24 16.23 12.54
CA VAL A 26 7.37 16.71 11.75
C VAL A 26 7.22 16.29 10.28
N PRO A 27 7.97 16.91 9.35
CA PRO A 27 8.06 16.42 7.97
C PRO A 27 8.39 14.93 7.93
N ALA A 28 7.56 14.12 7.29
CA ALA A 28 7.75 12.68 7.27
C ALA A 28 7.36 12.07 5.92
N VAL A 29 8.15 11.11 5.45
CA VAL A 29 7.88 10.33 4.23
C VAL A 29 7.97 8.85 4.55
N VAL A 30 6.93 8.10 4.21
CA VAL A 30 6.96 6.63 4.26
C VAL A 30 7.59 6.10 2.98
N CYS A 31 8.60 5.26 3.14
CA CYS A 31 9.29 4.56 2.06
C CYS A 31 9.33 3.07 2.37
N SER A 32 8.29 2.32 1.99
CA SER A 32 8.22 0.90 2.30
C SER A 32 9.29 0.08 1.56
N GLY A 33 9.60 -1.10 2.10
CA GLY A 33 10.55 -2.03 1.45
C GLY A 33 10.02 -2.62 0.15
N GLY A 34 8.73 -2.58 -0.10
CA GLY A 34 8.06 -3.13 -1.28
C GLY A 34 7.64 -4.59 -1.16
N PRO A 35 6.73 -5.05 -2.04
CA PRO A 35 6.27 -6.44 -2.08
C PRO A 35 7.34 -7.37 -2.66
N MET A 36 7.31 -8.64 -2.24
CA MET A 36 8.07 -9.70 -2.91
C MET A 36 7.43 -10.05 -4.25
N LEU A 37 8.17 -10.77 -5.08
CA LEU A 37 7.63 -11.39 -6.30
C LEU A 37 6.66 -12.52 -5.92
N ALA A 38 5.73 -12.85 -6.81
CA ALA A 38 4.92 -14.05 -6.67
C ALA A 38 5.81 -15.28 -6.78
N GLY A 39 5.47 -16.33 -6.05
CA GLY A 39 6.08 -17.64 -6.18
C GLY A 39 5.50 -18.43 -7.37
N THR A 40 6.06 -19.59 -7.65
CA THR A 40 5.54 -20.51 -8.66
C THR A 40 5.49 -21.91 -8.08
N TYR A 41 4.31 -22.54 -8.12
CA TYR A 41 4.14 -23.93 -7.69
C TYR A 41 3.11 -24.62 -8.57
N GLY A 42 3.45 -25.81 -9.07
CA GLY A 42 2.57 -26.55 -9.98
C GLY A 42 2.28 -25.84 -11.31
N GLY A 43 3.13 -24.91 -11.74
CA GLY A 43 2.94 -24.11 -12.96
C GLY A 43 2.04 -22.89 -12.79
N GLU A 44 1.57 -22.61 -11.57
CA GLU A 44 0.75 -21.45 -11.24
C GLU A 44 1.51 -20.44 -10.39
N GLU A 45 1.17 -19.15 -10.51
CA GLU A 45 1.64 -18.14 -9.58
C GLU A 45 0.98 -18.31 -8.22
N VAL A 46 1.77 -18.23 -7.17
CA VAL A 46 1.33 -18.50 -5.79
C VAL A 46 1.87 -17.45 -4.81
N SER A 47 1.25 -17.41 -3.66
CA SER A 47 1.65 -16.56 -2.55
C SER A 47 1.70 -17.35 -1.23
N LEU A 48 1.97 -16.67 -0.13
CA LEU A 48 2.01 -17.27 1.22
C LEU A 48 0.76 -18.08 1.57
N SER A 49 -0.43 -17.72 1.07
CA SER A 49 -1.66 -18.49 1.31
C SER A 49 -1.56 -19.92 0.80
N LYS A 50 -0.85 -20.14 -0.33
CA LYS A 50 -0.62 -21.49 -0.86
C LYS A 50 0.15 -22.38 0.10
N MET A 51 1.09 -21.79 0.85
CA MET A 51 1.83 -22.52 1.87
C MET A 51 0.93 -23.02 3.00
N PHE A 52 -0.03 -22.21 3.46
CA PHE A 52 -1.00 -22.62 4.47
C PHE A 52 -1.91 -23.75 3.96
N GLU A 53 -2.35 -23.66 2.70
CA GLU A 53 -3.11 -24.72 2.04
C GLU A 53 -2.30 -26.02 1.92
N ALA A 54 -1.02 -25.92 1.53
CA ALA A 54 -0.13 -27.07 1.39
C ALA A 54 0.10 -27.79 2.74
N VAL A 55 0.28 -27.04 3.84
CA VAL A 55 0.38 -27.64 5.18
C VAL A 55 -0.89 -28.40 5.55
N GLY A 56 -2.05 -27.84 5.23
CA GLY A 56 -3.34 -28.53 5.44
C GLY A 56 -3.48 -29.79 4.59
N ALA A 57 -3.13 -29.72 3.31
CA ALA A 57 -3.15 -30.84 2.38
C ALA A 57 -2.19 -31.96 2.81
N TYR A 58 -0.99 -31.63 3.26
CA TYR A 58 -0.04 -32.60 3.80
C TYR A 58 -0.60 -33.31 5.03
N LYS A 59 -1.14 -32.59 6.00
CA LYS A 59 -1.77 -33.21 7.19
C LYS A 59 -2.95 -34.09 6.86
N ALA A 60 -3.66 -33.80 5.78
CA ALA A 60 -4.76 -34.61 5.26
C ALA A 60 -4.30 -35.79 4.39
N GLY A 61 -3.00 -35.97 4.18
CA GLY A 61 -2.43 -37.05 3.32
C GLY A 61 -2.70 -36.86 1.83
N MET A 62 -3.00 -35.62 1.39
CA MET A 62 -3.31 -35.28 -0.01
C MET A 62 -2.05 -35.00 -0.84
N ILE A 63 -0.98 -34.56 -0.20
CA ILE A 63 0.33 -34.33 -0.81
C ILE A 63 1.43 -35.02 0.00
N THR A 64 2.57 -35.28 -0.64
CA THR A 64 3.75 -35.89 -0.01
C THR A 64 4.59 -34.84 0.71
N GLU A 65 5.55 -35.27 1.54
CA GLU A 65 6.53 -34.41 2.20
C GLU A 65 7.37 -33.62 1.17
N ASP A 66 7.82 -34.30 0.11
CA ASP A 66 8.60 -33.67 -0.99
C ASP A 66 7.80 -32.57 -1.68
N GLN A 67 6.50 -32.78 -1.88
CA GLN A 67 5.62 -31.75 -2.47
C GLN A 67 5.40 -30.55 -1.53
N LEU A 68 5.34 -30.81 -0.20
CA LEU A 68 5.27 -29.74 0.78
C LEU A 68 6.57 -28.93 0.80
N GLU A 69 7.73 -29.61 0.76
CA GLU A 69 9.04 -28.96 0.72
C GLU A 69 9.22 -28.13 -0.54
N ASP A 70 8.85 -28.66 -1.72
CA ASP A 70 8.87 -27.91 -2.98
C ASP A 70 7.99 -26.67 -2.91
N CYS A 71 6.77 -26.77 -2.37
CA CYS A 71 5.90 -25.62 -2.15
C CYS A 71 6.54 -24.59 -1.22
N THR A 72 7.17 -25.04 -0.12
CA THR A 72 7.85 -24.18 0.86
C THR A 72 8.99 -23.39 0.24
N CYS A 73 9.77 -24.01 -0.62
CA CYS A 73 10.91 -23.38 -1.28
C CYS A 73 10.50 -22.34 -2.34
N ASN A 74 9.31 -22.49 -2.94
CA ASN A 74 8.92 -21.72 -4.11
C ASN A 74 7.83 -20.66 -3.88
N CYS A 75 7.04 -20.76 -2.79
CA CYS A 75 5.93 -19.81 -2.53
C CYS A 75 6.37 -18.38 -2.23
N CYS A 76 7.56 -18.18 -1.66
CA CYS A 76 8.07 -16.87 -1.25
C CYS A 76 9.50 -16.66 -1.81
N PRO A 77 9.65 -16.38 -3.12
CA PRO A 77 10.93 -16.51 -3.83
C PRO A 77 11.90 -15.35 -3.60
N SER A 78 11.46 -14.24 -3.01
CA SER A 78 12.30 -13.04 -2.87
C SER A 78 12.07 -12.31 -1.55
N CYS A 79 12.94 -11.35 -1.24
CA CYS A 79 12.70 -10.41 -0.14
C CYS A 79 11.52 -9.49 -0.44
N GLY A 80 10.93 -8.92 0.61
CA GLY A 80 9.80 -7.99 0.53
C GLY A 80 8.68 -8.36 1.51
N SER A 81 7.60 -7.58 1.49
CA SER A 81 6.32 -7.97 2.08
C SER A 81 5.65 -9.05 1.24
N CYS A 82 4.52 -9.59 1.67
CA CYS A 82 3.79 -10.62 0.90
C CYS A 82 3.54 -10.19 -0.56
N SER A 83 3.43 -11.16 -1.48
CA SER A 83 3.16 -10.87 -2.89
C SER A 83 1.69 -10.53 -3.19
N GLY A 84 0.76 -10.75 -2.25
CA GLY A 84 -0.66 -10.41 -2.37
C GLY A 84 -1.07 -9.15 -1.59
N MET A 85 -2.35 -8.78 -1.67
CA MET A 85 -2.95 -7.64 -0.97
C MET A 85 -3.27 -7.98 0.49
N TYR A 86 -2.29 -8.52 1.19
CA TYR A 86 -2.36 -8.70 2.64
C TYR A 86 -2.14 -7.39 3.37
N THR A 87 -2.20 -7.39 4.69
CA THR A 87 -2.21 -6.16 5.50
C THR A 87 -0.98 -5.26 5.27
N ALA A 88 0.21 -5.83 5.11
CA ALA A 88 1.42 -5.04 4.84
C ALA A 88 1.29 -4.24 3.55
N ASN A 89 0.93 -4.89 2.44
CA ASN A 89 0.75 -4.23 1.16
C ASN A 89 -0.46 -3.29 1.15
N SER A 90 -1.56 -3.67 1.80
CA SER A 90 -2.70 -2.79 2.00
C SER A 90 -2.26 -1.46 2.62
N MET A 91 -1.54 -1.49 3.75
CA MET A 91 -1.08 -0.28 4.41
C MET A 91 -0.01 0.48 3.60
N ASN A 92 0.89 -0.21 2.89
CA ASN A 92 1.86 0.43 2.01
C ASN A 92 1.18 1.19 0.85
N CYS A 93 0.13 0.61 0.26
CA CYS A 93 -0.70 1.25 -0.76
C CYS A 93 -1.52 2.42 -0.18
N LEU A 94 -2.06 2.26 1.02
CA LEU A 94 -2.84 3.33 1.67
C LEU A 94 -1.96 4.50 2.13
N CYS A 95 -0.70 4.29 2.51
CA CYS A 95 0.25 5.38 2.73
C CYS A 95 0.43 6.24 1.46
N GLU A 96 0.44 5.61 0.28
CA GLU A 96 0.47 6.31 -1.00
C GLU A 96 -0.85 7.04 -1.27
N ALA A 97 -1.99 6.39 -0.99
CA ALA A 97 -3.33 6.97 -1.17
C ALA A 97 -3.60 8.17 -0.26
N ILE A 98 -3.10 8.14 0.99
CA ILE A 98 -3.12 9.27 1.93
C ILE A 98 -2.24 10.43 1.42
N GLY A 99 -1.16 10.12 0.70
CA GLY A 99 -0.17 11.09 0.24
C GLY A 99 1.07 11.21 1.13
N ILE A 100 1.23 10.36 2.18
CA ILE A 100 2.41 10.34 3.06
C ILE A 100 3.57 9.51 2.48
N ALA A 101 3.37 8.89 1.32
CA ALA A 101 4.39 8.15 0.56
C ALA A 101 4.42 8.62 -0.90
N LEU A 102 5.55 8.39 -1.56
CA LEU A 102 5.71 8.71 -2.99
C LEU A 102 4.93 7.72 -3.86
N PRO A 103 4.48 8.14 -5.07
CA PRO A 103 3.89 7.24 -6.06
C PRO A 103 4.78 6.01 -6.36
N GLY A 104 4.16 4.84 -6.34
CA GLY A 104 4.84 3.55 -6.49
C GLY A 104 5.33 2.93 -5.18
N ASN A 105 5.14 3.60 -4.05
CA ASN A 105 5.56 3.09 -2.73
C ASN A 105 4.95 1.72 -2.41
N GLY A 106 3.65 1.55 -2.66
CA GLY A 106 2.94 0.32 -2.33
C GLY A 106 3.21 -0.84 -3.29
N THR A 107 3.64 -0.57 -4.52
CA THR A 107 3.58 -1.57 -5.60
C THR A 107 4.91 -1.94 -6.25
N ILE A 108 5.92 -1.05 -6.27
CA ILE A 108 7.23 -1.39 -6.84
C ILE A 108 7.81 -2.59 -6.08
N PRO A 109 8.12 -3.73 -6.74
CA PRO A 109 8.72 -4.88 -6.07
C PRO A 109 10.03 -4.56 -5.35
N ALA A 110 10.26 -5.21 -4.21
CA ALA A 110 11.43 -4.97 -3.36
C ALA A 110 12.76 -5.18 -4.09
N VAL A 111 12.81 -6.16 -4.99
CA VAL A 111 14.02 -6.54 -5.74
C VAL A 111 14.31 -5.67 -6.97
N TYR A 112 13.42 -4.74 -7.33
CA TYR A 112 13.61 -3.89 -8.49
C TYR A 112 14.53 -2.70 -8.16
N SER A 113 15.44 -2.36 -9.08
CA SER A 113 16.30 -1.17 -8.96
C SER A 113 15.50 0.14 -8.76
N LYS A 114 14.28 0.19 -9.29
CA LYS A 114 13.36 1.31 -9.12
C LYS A 114 12.98 1.53 -7.65
N ARG A 115 13.01 0.49 -6.79
CA ARG A 115 12.82 0.59 -5.34
C ARG A 115 13.93 1.41 -4.68
N LEU A 116 15.19 1.21 -5.08
CA LEU A 116 16.32 2.01 -4.59
C LEU A 116 16.24 3.48 -5.06
N GLN A 117 15.76 3.71 -6.28
CA GLN A 117 15.51 5.06 -6.76
C GLN A 117 14.40 5.75 -5.95
N LEU A 118 13.34 5.03 -5.62
CA LEU A 118 12.25 5.55 -4.77
C LEU A 118 12.79 5.95 -3.39
N ALA A 119 13.64 5.13 -2.78
CA ALA A 119 14.25 5.45 -1.48
C ALA A 119 15.10 6.73 -1.55
N LYS A 120 15.89 6.90 -2.61
CA LYS A 120 16.62 8.16 -2.85
C LYS A 120 15.67 9.35 -2.96
N HIS A 121 14.58 9.21 -3.72
CA HIS A 121 13.59 10.29 -3.89
C HIS A 121 12.84 10.59 -2.60
N ALA A 122 12.59 9.59 -1.74
CA ALA A 122 11.99 9.81 -0.43
C ALA A 122 12.86 10.70 0.47
N GLY A 123 14.18 10.47 0.45
CA GLY A 123 15.13 11.35 1.13
C GLY A 123 15.14 12.78 0.58
N MET A 124 15.02 12.95 -0.74
CA MET A 124 14.89 14.28 -1.35
C MET A 124 13.56 14.94 -0.98
N ALA A 125 12.47 14.19 -1.00
CA ALA A 125 11.13 14.71 -0.68
C ALA A 125 11.04 15.20 0.77
N VAL A 126 11.58 14.46 1.75
CA VAL A 126 11.58 14.90 3.15
C VAL A 126 12.37 16.20 3.32
N MET A 127 13.50 16.37 2.63
CA MET A 127 14.27 17.62 2.67
C MET A 127 13.49 18.80 2.09
N ASP A 128 12.72 18.58 1.03
CA ASP A 128 11.87 19.62 0.46
C ASP A 128 10.69 19.96 1.39
N MET A 129 10.14 18.97 2.09
CA MET A 129 9.11 19.19 3.11
C MET A 129 9.65 20.00 4.28
N VAL A 130 10.86 19.70 4.76
CA VAL A 130 11.53 20.47 5.83
C VAL A 130 11.68 21.94 5.40
N LYS A 131 12.18 22.19 4.19
CA LYS A 131 12.33 23.56 3.66
C LYS A 131 11.01 24.32 3.55
N LYS A 132 9.91 23.61 3.26
CA LYS A 132 8.57 24.20 3.09
C LYS A 132 7.75 24.22 4.38
N GLY A 133 8.23 23.61 5.46
CA GLY A 133 7.52 23.48 6.73
C GLY A 133 6.27 22.60 6.62
N ILE A 134 6.25 21.59 5.72
CA ILE A 134 5.10 20.69 5.55
C ILE A 134 5.25 19.53 6.52
N THR A 135 4.31 19.38 7.45
CA THR A 135 4.30 18.34 8.48
C THR A 135 3.39 17.17 8.14
N ALA A 136 3.51 16.07 8.90
CA ALA A 136 2.68 14.89 8.72
C ALA A 136 1.19 15.18 8.87
N ARG A 137 0.77 16.03 9.83
CA ARG A 137 -0.65 16.38 10.05
C ARG A 137 -1.24 17.24 8.95
N GLN A 138 -0.44 17.99 8.23
CA GLN A 138 -0.93 18.76 7.07
C GLN A 138 -1.30 17.84 5.91
N ILE A 139 -0.62 16.69 5.77
CA ILE A 139 -0.90 15.68 4.75
C ILE A 139 -2.01 14.74 5.22
N ILE A 140 -1.91 14.23 6.45
CA ILE A 140 -2.89 13.29 7.04
C ILE A 140 -4.02 14.10 7.67
N ASN A 141 -5.05 14.32 6.91
CA ASN A 141 -6.25 15.08 7.28
C ASN A 141 -7.53 14.33 6.87
N GLU A 142 -8.70 14.84 7.18
CA GLU A 142 -9.96 14.16 6.88
C GLU A 142 -10.12 13.85 5.38
N ARG A 143 -9.74 14.78 4.50
CA ARG A 143 -9.87 14.61 3.04
C ARG A 143 -8.97 13.49 2.52
N SER A 144 -7.71 13.45 2.98
CA SER A 144 -6.75 12.41 2.58
C SER A 144 -7.12 11.04 3.15
N ILE A 145 -7.67 10.97 4.36
CA ILE A 145 -8.18 9.72 4.94
C ILE A 145 -9.39 9.21 4.16
N ARG A 146 -10.32 10.07 3.74
CA ARG A 146 -11.45 9.69 2.88
C ARG A 146 -10.96 9.15 1.53
N ASN A 147 -9.94 9.74 0.93
CA ASN A 147 -9.30 9.21 -0.27
C ASN A 147 -8.70 7.82 -0.03
N ALA A 148 -8.03 7.62 1.11
CA ALA A 148 -7.48 6.32 1.47
C ALA A 148 -8.57 5.26 1.63
N LEU A 149 -9.68 5.57 2.31
CA LEU A 149 -10.83 4.67 2.45
C LEU A 149 -11.43 4.30 1.09
N THR A 150 -11.52 5.25 0.17
CA THR A 150 -11.98 4.99 -1.20
C THR A 150 -11.03 4.05 -1.94
N CYS A 151 -9.71 4.27 -1.83
CA CYS A 151 -8.72 3.37 -2.41
C CYS A 151 -8.73 1.98 -1.74
N ASP A 152 -8.94 1.92 -0.43
CA ASP A 152 -9.07 0.68 0.36
C ASP A 152 -10.16 -0.23 -0.21
N MET A 153 -11.35 0.33 -0.42
CA MET A 153 -12.49 -0.39 -0.99
C MET A 153 -12.27 -0.79 -2.45
N ALA A 154 -11.65 0.08 -3.25
CA ALA A 154 -11.37 -0.20 -4.65
C ALA A 154 -10.32 -1.30 -4.85
N LEU A 155 -9.34 -1.39 -3.97
CA LEU A 155 -8.26 -2.39 -3.99
C LEU A 155 -8.68 -3.72 -3.38
N GLY A 156 -9.74 -3.76 -2.56
CA GLY A 156 -10.09 -4.93 -1.77
C GLY A 156 -9.01 -5.25 -0.72
N CYS A 157 -8.61 -4.23 0.04
CA CYS A 157 -7.57 -4.37 1.06
C CYS A 157 -7.98 -5.28 2.23
N SER A 158 -7.00 -5.61 3.07
CA SER A 158 -7.21 -6.40 4.28
C SER A 158 -8.15 -5.71 5.26
N THR A 159 -9.02 -6.47 5.94
CA THR A 159 -9.91 -5.94 6.99
C THR A 159 -9.17 -5.27 8.16
N ASN A 160 -7.87 -5.54 8.33
CA ASN A 160 -7.05 -4.84 9.31
C ASN A 160 -6.92 -3.33 9.03
N THR A 161 -7.10 -2.89 7.77
CA THR A 161 -7.03 -1.47 7.40
C THR A 161 -8.09 -0.64 8.13
N VAL A 162 -9.24 -1.23 8.42
CA VAL A 162 -10.30 -0.58 9.23
C VAL A 162 -9.75 -0.16 10.58
N LEU A 163 -9.07 -1.08 11.29
CA LEU A 163 -8.46 -0.79 12.58
C LEU A 163 -7.34 0.25 12.45
N HIS A 164 -6.51 0.10 11.43
CA HIS A 164 -5.32 0.93 11.25
C HIS A 164 -5.65 2.36 10.83
N LEU A 165 -6.60 2.54 9.92
CA LEU A 165 -7.03 3.88 9.49
C LEU A 165 -7.76 4.62 10.62
N LEU A 166 -8.57 3.92 11.44
CA LEU A 166 -9.17 4.50 12.64
C LEU A 166 -8.10 4.96 13.63
N ALA A 167 -7.07 4.15 13.86
CA ALA A 167 -5.98 4.49 14.78
C ALA A 167 -5.16 5.69 14.27
N ILE A 168 -4.83 5.73 12.99
CA ILE A 168 -4.13 6.86 12.36
C ILE A 168 -4.99 8.13 12.42
N ALA A 169 -6.28 8.04 12.12
CA ALA A 169 -7.21 9.16 12.21
C ALA A 169 -7.31 9.70 13.63
N TYR A 170 -7.40 8.82 14.62
CA TYR A 170 -7.42 9.20 16.03
C TYR A 170 -6.16 9.99 16.42
N GLU A 171 -4.97 9.52 16.05
CA GLU A 171 -3.71 10.24 16.31
C GLU A 171 -3.65 11.58 15.57
N ALA A 172 -4.24 11.67 14.39
CA ALA A 172 -4.32 12.90 13.61
C ALA A 172 -5.38 13.89 14.14
N GLY A 173 -6.24 13.47 15.08
CA GLY A 173 -7.37 14.25 15.55
C GLY A 173 -8.49 14.38 14.51
N VAL A 174 -8.57 13.42 13.58
CA VAL A 174 -9.60 13.38 12.52
C VAL A 174 -10.77 12.51 12.99
N PRO A 175 -11.98 13.06 13.14
CA PRO A 175 -13.14 12.31 13.60
C PRO A 175 -13.72 11.46 12.48
N ILE A 176 -13.42 10.17 12.47
CA ILE A 176 -14.05 9.16 11.61
C ILE A 176 -14.62 8.02 12.45
N ASP A 177 -15.67 7.38 11.95
CA ASP A 177 -16.29 6.22 12.58
C ASP A 177 -16.50 5.08 11.57
N LEU A 178 -16.95 3.93 12.06
CA LEU A 178 -17.22 2.76 11.22
C LEU A 178 -18.34 2.97 10.21
N LYS A 179 -19.26 3.93 10.41
CA LYS A 179 -20.33 4.21 9.45
C LYS A 179 -19.76 4.78 8.16
N LEU A 180 -18.71 5.62 8.28
CA LEU A 180 -18.03 6.19 7.12
C LEU A 180 -17.46 5.11 6.19
N PHE A 181 -16.94 4.00 6.74
CA PHE A 181 -16.45 2.87 5.95
C PHE A 181 -17.57 2.25 5.11
N ASN A 182 -18.75 2.02 5.71
CA ASN A 182 -19.91 1.48 5.00
C ASN A 182 -20.41 2.44 3.92
N GLU A 183 -20.47 3.74 4.21
CA GLU A 183 -20.91 4.77 3.25
C GLU A 183 -19.97 4.86 2.02
N ILE A 184 -18.66 4.79 2.24
CA ILE A 184 -17.68 4.82 1.16
C ILE A 184 -17.71 3.50 0.39
N SER A 185 -17.80 2.36 1.07
CA SER A 185 -17.90 1.03 0.45
C SER A 185 -19.09 0.94 -0.49
N ALA A 186 -20.26 1.45 -0.07
CA ALA A 186 -21.48 1.42 -0.88
C ALA A 186 -21.36 2.20 -2.22
N LYS A 187 -20.43 3.15 -2.32
CA LYS A 187 -20.26 4.04 -3.49
C LYS A 187 -19.04 3.69 -4.33
N THR A 188 -18.10 2.92 -3.77
CA THR A 188 -16.80 2.64 -4.40
C THR A 188 -16.84 1.30 -5.12
N PRO A 189 -16.53 1.25 -6.42
CA PRO A 189 -16.42 -0.02 -7.13
C PRO A 189 -15.14 -0.76 -6.67
N ASN A 190 -15.22 -2.08 -6.51
CA ASN A 190 -14.04 -2.91 -6.39
C ASN A 190 -13.38 -3.02 -7.78
N LEU A 191 -12.11 -2.61 -7.90
CA LEU A 191 -11.38 -2.55 -9.17
C LEU A 191 -10.32 -3.66 -9.28
N CYS A 192 -9.89 -4.24 -8.16
CA CYS A 192 -8.78 -5.17 -8.14
C CYS A 192 -9.17 -6.52 -7.52
N HIS A 193 -8.69 -7.61 -8.13
CA HIS A 193 -8.87 -8.97 -7.65
C HIS A 193 -7.51 -9.60 -7.35
N LEU A 194 -6.87 -9.11 -6.28
CA LEU A 194 -5.54 -9.55 -5.86
C LEU A 194 -5.61 -10.70 -4.86
N ALA A 195 -4.61 -11.57 -4.85
CA ALA A 195 -4.46 -12.60 -3.83
C ALA A 195 -4.50 -11.97 -2.41
N PRO A 196 -5.18 -12.57 -1.43
CA PRO A 196 -5.82 -13.90 -1.42
C PRO A 196 -7.24 -13.94 -2.02
N ALA A 197 -7.86 -12.80 -2.36
CA ALA A 197 -9.23 -12.75 -2.86
C ALA A 197 -9.35 -13.07 -4.36
N GLY A 198 -8.26 -13.02 -5.10
CA GLY A 198 -8.19 -13.29 -6.54
C GLY A 198 -6.84 -13.89 -6.96
N PRO A 199 -6.66 -14.17 -8.25
CA PRO A 199 -5.49 -14.89 -8.76
C PRO A 199 -4.27 -13.99 -9.02
N THR A 200 -4.43 -12.66 -9.06
CA THR A 200 -3.36 -11.73 -9.41
C THR A 200 -2.55 -11.28 -8.20
N HIS A 201 -1.33 -10.81 -8.41
CA HIS A 201 -0.39 -10.46 -7.36
C HIS A 201 0.07 -9.00 -7.44
N MET A 202 0.85 -8.54 -6.48
CA MET A 202 1.32 -7.15 -6.41
C MET A 202 2.18 -6.74 -7.62
N PRO A 203 3.02 -7.61 -8.21
CA PRO A 203 3.72 -7.29 -9.44
C PRO A 203 2.79 -6.98 -10.63
N ASP A 204 1.61 -7.64 -10.70
CA ASP A 204 0.62 -7.36 -11.74
C ASP A 204 -0.01 -5.99 -11.56
N LEU A 205 -0.35 -5.63 -10.31
CA LEU A 205 -0.84 -4.30 -10.00
C LEU A 205 0.20 -3.23 -10.34
N TYR A 206 1.47 -3.48 -10.05
CA TYR A 206 2.56 -2.59 -10.45
C TYR A 206 2.65 -2.44 -11.97
N ALA A 207 2.58 -3.53 -12.72
CA ALA A 207 2.60 -3.53 -14.19
C ALA A 207 1.40 -2.79 -14.80
N ALA A 208 0.24 -2.84 -14.13
CA ALA A 208 -0.98 -2.12 -14.52
C ALA A 208 -0.94 -0.61 -14.17
N GLY A 209 0.15 -0.12 -13.57
CA GLY A 209 0.33 1.29 -13.21
C GLY A 209 0.19 1.60 -11.71
N GLY A 210 0.01 0.59 -10.87
CA GLY A 210 0.00 0.72 -9.41
C GLY A 210 -1.14 1.58 -8.87
N ILE A 211 -0.92 2.14 -7.70
CA ILE A 211 -1.91 2.99 -7.02
C ILE A 211 -2.27 4.25 -7.82
N PRO A 212 -1.36 4.94 -8.53
CA PRO A 212 -1.73 6.07 -9.37
C PRO A 212 -2.75 5.71 -10.45
N ALA A 213 -2.70 4.51 -11.04
CA ALA A 213 -3.68 4.06 -12.01
C ALA A 213 -5.06 3.84 -11.36
N VAL A 214 -5.12 3.21 -10.19
CA VAL A 214 -6.36 3.04 -9.42
C VAL A 214 -6.96 4.41 -9.05
N GLN A 215 -6.14 5.32 -8.55
CA GLN A 215 -6.58 6.68 -8.22
C GLN A 215 -7.08 7.45 -9.45
N ALA A 216 -6.45 7.26 -10.61
CA ALA A 216 -6.91 7.87 -11.87
C ALA A 216 -8.29 7.36 -12.29
N GLU A 217 -8.58 6.06 -12.12
CA GLU A 217 -9.91 5.50 -12.41
C GLU A 217 -10.97 6.02 -11.43
N LEU A 218 -10.66 6.09 -10.15
CA LEU A 218 -11.55 6.65 -9.13
C LEU A 218 -11.81 8.16 -9.35
N ALA A 219 -10.78 8.90 -9.75
CA ALA A 219 -10.89 10.33 -10.07
C ALA A 219 -11.82 10.61 -11.25
N LYS A 220 -11.86 9.75 -12.28
CA LYS A 220 -12.82 9.86 -13.40
C LYS A 220 -14.27 9.80 -12.95
N LYS A 221 -14.53 9.13 -11.83
CA LYS A 221 -15.87 8.99 -11.22
C LYS A 221 -16.16 10.07 -10.17
N GLY A 222 -15.24 11.01 -9.93
CA GLY A 222 -15.38 12.04 -8.90
C GLY A 222 -15.37 11.50 -7.46
N LEU A 223 -14.74 10.35 -7.22
CA LEU A 223 -14.73 9.69 -5.92
C LEU A 223 -13.56 10.12 -5.03
N LEU A 224 -12.61 10.91 -5.55
CA LEU A 224 -11.43 11.39 -4.82
C LEU A 224 -11.42 12.92 -4.75
N ASP A 225 -10.92 13.43 -3.64
CA ASP A 225 -10.53 14.82 -3.50
C ASP A 225 -9.11 15.00 -4.06
N LEU A 226 -9.00 15.69 -5.18
CA LEU A 226 -7.75 15.82 -5.93
C LEU A 226 -6.86 16.96 -5.42
N ASP A 227 -7.37 17.84 -4.56
CA ASP A 227 -6.65 19.01 -4.04
C ASP A 227 -5.92 18.74 -2.72
N VAL A 228 -5.89 17.46 -2.27
CA VAL A 228 -5.15 17.09 -1.07
C VAL A 228 -3.64 17.18 -1.30
N PRO A 229 -2.88 17.75 -0.33
CA PRO A 229 -1.43 17.84 -0.42
C PRO A 229 -0.80 16.45 -0.25
N THR A 230 0.39 16.26 -0.85
CA THR A 230 1.17 15.03 -0.72
C THR A 230 2.65 15.34 -0.45
N VAL A 231 3.41 14.32 -0.04
CA VAL A 231 4.87 14.44 0.20
C VAL A 231 5.68 14.84 -1.03
N THR A 232 5.09 14.80 -2.23
CA THR A 232 5.76 15.29 -3.45
C THR A 232 5.82 16.82 -3.52
N GLY A 233 5.14 17.52 -2.59
CA GLY A 233 4.94 18.96 -2.63
C GLY A 233 3.93 19.41 -3.70
N LYS A 234 3.20 18.47 -4.28
CA LYS A 234 2.10 18.65 -5.25
C LYS A 234 0.81 18.08 -4.69
N THR A 235 -0.31 18.42 -5.30
CA THR A 235 -1.60 17.80 -4.98
C THR A 235 -1.69 16.39 -5.55
N LEU A 236 -2.65 15.60 -5.06
CA LEU A 236 -2.96 14.28 -5.61
C LEU A 236 -3.28 14.37 -7.11
N GLY A 237 -4.10 15.34 -7.50
CA GLY A 237 -4.50 15.53 -8.89
C GLY A 237 -3.33 15.83 -9.83
N GLU A 238 -2.34 16.59 -9.37
CA GLU A 238 -1.12 16.85 -10.14
C GLU A 238 -0.26 15.60 -10.29
N ASN A 239 -0.16 14.77 -9.24
CA ASN A 239 0.59 13.51 -9.30
C ASN A 239 -0.04 12.54 -10.31
N ILE A 240 -1.35 12.34 -10.28
CA ILE A 240 -2.07 11.43 -11.19
C ILE A 240 -1.96 11.89 -12.65
N LYS A 241 -2.02 13.21 -12.93
CA LYS A 241 -1.89 13.75 -14.29
C LYS A 241 -0.49 13.54 -14.87
N GLY A 242 0.55 13.57 -14.04
CA GLY A 242 1.94 13.40 -14.45
C GLY A 242 2.27 11.98 -14.90
N ASP A 243 1.60 10.98 -14.35
CA ASP A 243 1.92 9.56 -14.54
C ASP A 243 1.38 8.98 -15.87
N ARG A 244 0.46 9.66 -16.55
CA ARG A 244 -0.07 9.24 -17.87
C ARG A 244 1.00 9.11 -18.97
N LYS A 245 2.23 9.58 -18.74
CA LYS A 245 3.35 9.47 -19.69
C LYS A 245 4.18 8.21 -19.49
N SER A 246 4.04 7.48 -18.39
CA SER A 246 4.84 6.29 -18.07
C SER A 246 4.15 4.96 -18.41
N THR A 247 2.89 4.98 -18.84
CA THR A 247 2.09 3.79 -19.18
C THR A 247 1.98 3.56 -20.69
N ARG A 248 3.08 3.79 -21.44
CA ARG A 248 3.23 3.33 -22.83
C ARG A 248 4.47 2.47 -22.97
#